data_80d48d675551cc0059446e3f4d35e9a5
#
_entry.id   80d48d675551cc0059446e3f4d35e9a5
#
_cell.length_a   1.000
_cell.length_b   1.000
_cell.length_c   1.000
_cell.angle_alpha   90.00
_cell.angle_beta   90.00
_cell.angle_gamma   90.00
#
_symmetry.space_group_name_H-M   'P 1'
#
loop_
_entity.id
_entity.type
_entity.pdbx_description
1 polymer ?
#
loop_
_entity_poly.entity_id
_entity_poly.type
_entity_poly.pdbx_seq_one_letter_code
_entity_poly.pdbx_strand_id
1 'polypeptide(L)'
;MIYCVSDIHGELDKFERLLALIQFSENDHLYVIGDAIDRCARGVDILRLIMDTPNMTMLLGNHEQMCLATLGPHNKFGARELWRQNGGSSTYRELLYHRTPHERNMILRFLAGLPDHLEITVDGRKFHLVHGCPGSDRDTRIWGRIKPEDRSPYPNVICIVGHTPVNFLTGVSDQPFRIWHGDSIIDINCGCGHQKTAQRRLACLRLDDMAEFYVGNTSTEIYRRKM
;
A
#
# COMPACT_ATOMS: atom_id res chain seq x y z
N MET A 1 -15.47 -3.27 -10.84
CA MET A 1 -15.26 -3.55 -9.39
C MET A 1 -14.24 -2.59 -8.82
N ILE A 2 -14.28 -2.34 -7.51
CA ILE A 2 -13.37 -1.41 -6.82
C ILE A 2 -12.49 -2.19 -5.85
N TYR A 3 -11.18 -2.08 -6.02
CA TYR A 3 -10.21 -2.85 -5.26
C TYR A 3 -9.26 -1.94 -4.47
N CYS A 4 -8.75 -2.44 -3.34
CA CYS A 4 -7.69 -1.81 -2.55
C CYS A 4 -6.54 -2.79 -2.30
N VAL A 5 -5.31 -2.33 -2.48
CA VAL A 5 -4.07 -3.04 -2.15
C VAL A 5 -3.12 -2.10 -1.43
N SER A 6 -2.23 -2.60 -0.59
CA SER A 6 -1.27 -1.79 0.16
C SER A 6 0.07 -2.51 0.34
N ASP A 7 1.13 -1.76 0.64
CA ASP A 7 2.43 -2.26 1.10
C ASP A 7 3.02 -3.36 0.19
N ILE A 8 3.05 -3.09 -1.12
CA ILE A 8 3.55 -4.02 -2.14
C ILE A 8 5.07 -4.20 -2.02
N HIS A 9 5.78 -3.12 -1.69
CA HIS A 9 7.20 -3.10 -1.41
C HIS A 9 8.08 -3.79 -2.46
N GLY A 10 7.89 -3.44 -3.73
CA GLY A 10 8.73 -3.93 -4.83
C GLY A 10 8.54 -5.41 -5.20
N GLU A 11 7.54 -6.08 -4.66
CA GLU A 11 7.15 -7.46 -4.99
C GLU A 11 6.28 -7.50 -6.27
N LEU A 12 6.85 -7.06 -7.40
CA LEU A 12 6.14 -6.95 -8.68
C LEU A 12 5.49 -8.28 -9.10
N ASP A 13 6.19 -9.40 -8.96
CA ASP A 13 5.66 -10.72 -9.35
C ASP A 13 4.37 -11.06 -8.57
N LYS A 14 4.30 -10.69 -7.28
CA LYS A 14 3.08 -10.87 -6.50
C LYS A 14 1.98 -9.90 -6.94
N PHE A 15 2.36 -8.67 -7.30
CA PHE A 15 1.41 -7.68 -7.78
C PHE A 15 0.80 -8.09 -9.13
N GLU A 16 1.60 -8.57 -10.07
CA GLU A 16 1.13 -9.11 -11.36
C GLU A 16 0.23 -10.33 -11.17
N ARG A 17 0.60 -11.26 -10.27
CA ARG A 17 -0.23 -12.42 -9.91
C ARG A 17 -1.54 -11.99 -9.24
N LEU A 18 -1.54 -10.92 -8.45
CA LEU A 18 -2.76 -10.37 -7.87
C LEU A 18 -3.67 -9.81 -8.96
N LEU A 19 -3.15 -9.01 -9.88
CA LEU A 19 -3.92 -8.46 -11.01
C LEU A 19 -4.55 -9.59 -11.86
N ALA A 20 -3.78 -10.65 -12.11
CA ALA A 20 -4.30 -11.84 -12.80
C ALA A 20 -5.38 -12.58 -11.98
N LEU A 21 -5.20 -12.73 -10.66
CA LEU A 21 -6.13 -13.40 -9.76
C LEU A 21 -7.49 -12.69 -9.70
N ILE A 22 -7.49 -11.35 -9.65
CA ILE A 22 -8.72 -10.54 -9.66
C ILE A 22 -9.27 -10.32 -11.07
N GLN A 23 -8.57 -10.78 -12.11
CA GLN A 23 -8.90 -10.54 -13.53
C GLN A 23 -9.08 -9.05 -13.82
N PHE A 24 -8.15 -8.23 -13.29
CA PHE A 24 -8.21 -6.77 -13.39
C PHE A 24 -8.35 -6.30 -14.84
N SER A 25 -9.31 -5.44 -15.09
CA SER A 25 -9.70 -4.97 -16.42
C SER A 25 -9.94 -3.45 -16.44
N GLU A 26 -10.18 -2.89 -17.61
CA GLU A 26 -10.53 -1.46 -17.80
C GLU A 26 -11.83 -1.02 -17.09
N ASN A 27 -12.71 -1.98 -16.76
CA ASN A 27 -13.96 -1.72 -16.06
C ASN A 27 -13.81 -1.72 -14.52
N ASP A 28 -12.62 -1.97 -14.02
CA ASP A 28 -12.29 -2.00 -12.60
C ASP A 28 -11.57 -0.72 -12.18
N HIS A 29 -11.45 -0.47 -10.88
CA HIS A 29 -10.56 0.54 -10.33
C HIS A 29 -9.76 -0.03 -9.17
N LEU A 30 -8.44 0.19 -9.16
CA LEU A 30 -7.55 -0.25 -8.10
C LEU A 30 -6.95 0.93 -7.36
N TYR A 31 -7.18 1.00 -6.06
CA TYR A 31 -6.52 1.94 -5.16
C TYR A 31 -5.31 1.27 -4.51
N VAL A 32 -4.11 1.85 -4.74
CA VAL A 32 -2.86 1.43 -4.08
C VAL A 32 -2.64 2.35 -2.88
N ILE A 33 -2.82 1.83 -1.67
CA ILE A 33 -2.79 2.60 -0.43
C ILE A 33 -1.35 2.71 0.11
N GLY A 34 -0.46 3.30 -0.69
CA GLY A 34 0.93 3.59 -0.36
C GLY A 34 1.86 2.37 -0.32
N ASP A 35 3.14 2.67 -0.11
CA ASP A 35 4.24 1.72 0.06
C ASP A 35 4.40 0.70 -1.09
N ALA A 36 4.41 1.22 -2.32
CA ALA A 36 4.70 0.42 -3.51
C ALA A 36 6.19 0.11 -3.66
N ILE A 37 7.06 0.99 -3.18
CA ILE A 37 8.51 0.94 -3.34
C ILE A 37 9.23 0.31 -2.13
N ASP A 38 10.54 0.13 -2.27
CA ASP A 38 11.49 -0.31 -1.24
C ASP A 38 11.41 -1.78 -0.85
N ARG A 39 12.36 -2.22 -0.03
CA ARG A 39 12.55 -3.57 0.51
C ARG A 39 12.88 -4.60 -0.57
N CYS A 40 12.05 -4.75 -1.60
CA CYS A 40 12.32 -5.61 -2.77
C CYS A 40 12.76 -4.79 -4.00
N ALA A 41 13.19 -5.46 -5.06
CA ALA A 41 13.94 -4.81 -6.13
C ALA A 41 13.11 -4.05 -7.16
N ARG A 42 11.82 -4.39 -7.33
CA ARG A 42 11.01 -3.97 -8.48
C ARG A 42 10.02 -2.83 -8.17
N GLY A 43 10.30 -2.00 -7.13
CA GLY A 43 9.40 -0.91 -6.72
C GLY A 43 9.20 0.17 -7.79
N VAL A 44 10.24 0.52 -8.52
CA VAL A 44 10.15 1.50 -9.61
C VAL A 44 9.33 0.98 -10.79
N ASP A 45 9.40 -0.32 -11.07
CA ASP A 45 8.58 -0.94 -12.12
C ASP A 45 7.10 -0.95 -11.72
N ILE A 46 6.79 -1.17 -10.44
CA ILE A 46 5.42 -1.04 -9.89
C ILE A 46 4.91 0.39 -10.07
N LEU A 47 5.70 1.41 -9.72
CA LEU A 47 5.30 2.80 -9.94
C LEU A 47 4.99 3.08 -11.41
N ARG A 48 5.82 2.58 -12.33
CA ARG A 48 5.57 2.74 -13.78
C ARG A 48 4.27 2.08 -14.20
N LEU A 49 4.03 0.84 -13.76
CA LEU A 49 2.79 0.13 -14.04
C LEU A 49 1.56 0.93 -13.56
N ILE A 50 1.64 1.52 -12.34
CA ILE A 50 0.57 2.36 -11.80
C ILE A 50 0.41 3.64 -12.65
N MET A 51 1.50 4.31 -13.01
CA MET A 51 1.48 5.53 -13.82
C MET A 51 0.91 5.30 -15.23
N ASP A 52 1.19 4.14 -15.82
CA ASP A 52 0.76 3.78 -17.17
C ASP A 52 -0.66 3.17 -17.22
N THR A 53 -1.31 2.94 -16.07
CA THR A 53 -2.63 2.31 -15.96
C THR A 53 -3.67 3.33 -15.45
N PRO A 54 -4.51 3.92 -16.33
CA PRO A 54 -5.40 5.04 -15.98
C PRO A 54 -6.42 4.77 -14.88
N ASN A 55 -6.80 3.51 -14.69
CA ASN A 55 -7.74 3.06 -13.65
C ASN A 55 -7.03 2.50 -12.41
N MET A 56 -5.78 2.90 -12.18
CA MET A 56 -5.09 2.77 -10.92
C MET A 56 -4.87 4.14 -10.28
N THR A 57 -5.17 4.26 -9.01
CA THR A 57 -4.92 5.47 -8.20
C THR A 57 -4.08 5.11 -7.00
N MET A 58 -3.01 5.87 -6.76
CA MET A 58 -2.10 5.62 -5.65
C MET A 58 -2.20 6.71 -4.59
N LEU A 59 -2.09 6.33 -3.32
CA LEU A 59 -1.90 7.21 -2.17
C LEU A 59 -0.42 7.27 -1.77
N LEU A 60 -0.07 8.35 -1.09
CA LEU A 60 1.27 8.52 -0.54
C LEU A 60 1.45 7.65 0.71
N GLY A 61 2.41 6.73 0.68
CA GLY A 61 2.91 6.02 1.84
C GLY A 61 4.15 6.68 2.43
N ASN A 62 4.60 6.20 3.59
CA ASN A 62 5.79 6.73 4.23
C ASN A 62 7.07 6.39 3.44
N HIS A 63 7.10 5.32 2.68
CA HIS A 63 8.24 4.98 1.82
C HIS A 63 8.37 5.95 0.64
N GLU A 64 7.29 6.33 -0.01
CA GLU A 64 7.28 7.38 -1.03
C GLU A 64 7.67 8.73 -0.45
N GLN A 65 7.20 9.05 0.77
CA GLN A 65 7.58 10.29 1.46
C GLN A 65 9.08 10.34 1.78
N MET A 66 9.68 9.22 2.23
CA MET A 66 11.14 9.14 2.45
C MET A 66 11.93 9.30 1.15
N CYS A 67 11.45 8.72 0.05
CA CYS A 67 12.05 8.91 -1.28
C CYS A 67 12.05 10.39 -1.67
N LEU A 68 10.90 11.06 -1.55
CA LEU A 68 10.77 12.51 -1.83
C LEU A 68 11.62 13.37 -0.92
N ALA A 69 11.71 13.06 0.38
CA ALA A 69 12.54 13.78 1.33
C ALA A 69 14.04 13.63 1.03
N THR A 70 14.43 12.56 0.33
CA THR A 70 15.83 12.28 -0.03
C THR A 70 16.20 12.80 -1.41
N LEU A 71 15.36 12.57 -2.43
CA LEU A 71 15.68 12.84 -3.84
C LEU A 71 14.87 13.99 -4.43
N GLY A 72 13.86 14.48 -3.74
CA GLY A 72 13.03 15.59 -4.18
C GLY A 72 13.72 16.95 -4.04
N PRO A 73 13.09 18.03 -4.52
CA PRO A 73 13.65 19.38 -4.52
C PRO A 73 13.87 19.97 -3.12
N HIS A 74 13.18 19.45 -2.12
CA HIS A 74 13.26 19.86 -0.71
C HIS A 74 13.86 18.76 0.16
N ASN A 75 15.05 18.25 -0.24
CA ASN A 75 15.69 17.20 0.51
C ASN A 75 15.96 17.64 1.97
N LYS A 76 15.76 16.70 2.90
CA LYS A 76 15.92 16.96 4.34
C LYS A 76 17.19 16.31 4.85
N PHE A 77 17.89 17.02 5.74
CA PHE A 77 19.05 16.45 6.44
C PHE A 77 18.65 15.14 7.14
N GLY A 78 19.46 14.10 7.00
CA GLY A 78 19.20 12.79 7.60
C GLY A 78 18.17 11.91 6.87
N ALA A 79 17.41 12.44 5.88
CA ALA A 79 16.36 11.69 5.19
C ALA A 79 16.89 10.43 4.49
N ARG A 80 18.08 10.52 3.87
CA ARG A 80 18.69 9.36 3.19
C ARG A 80 18.98 8.22 4.16
N GLU A 81 19.45 8.52 5.35
CA GLU A 81 19.78 7.52 6.35
C GLU A 81 18.50 6.86 6.89
N LEU A 82 17.48 7.66 7.21
CA LEU A 82 16.16 7.14 7.59
C LEU A 82 15.61 6.20 6.51
N TRP A 83 15.65 6.62 5.24
CA TRP A 83 15.17 5.83 4.13
C TRP A 83 15.96 4.53 3.95
N ARG A 84 17.29 4.58 4.06
CA ARG A 84 18.15 3.40 4.02
C ARG A 84 17.81 2.38 5.12
N GLN A 85 17.59 2.82 6.35
CA GLN A 85 17.23 1.98 7.49
C GLN A 85 15.87 1.30 7.30
N ASN A 86 14.96 1.92 6.54
CA ASN A 86 13.64 1.39 6.21
C ASN A 86 13.61 0.54 4.92
N GLY A 87 14.77 0.26 4.30
CA GLY A 87 14.87 -0.61 3.12
C GLY A 87 14.87 0.11 1.78
N GLY A 88 15.09 1.43 1.76
CA GLY A 88 15.08 2.26 0.55
C GLY A 88 16.28 2.09 -0.38
N SER A 89 17.27 1.27 -0.02
CA SER A 89 18.51 1.11 -0.81
C SER A 89 18.29 0.55 -2.21
N SER A 90 17.27 -0.30 -2.41
CA SER A 90 16.93 -0.85 -3.72
C SER A 90 16.39 0.24 -4.64
N THR A 91 15.38 0.98 -4.20
CA THR A 91 14.76 2.09 -4.95
C THR A 91 15.75 3.23 -5.19
N TYR A 92 16.57 3.58 -4.18
CA TYR A 92 17.60 4.61 -4.32
C TYR A 92 18.57 4.29 -5.46
N ARG A 93 19.11 3.04 -5.49
CA ARG A 93 20.01 2.60 -6.55
C ARG A 93 19.33 2.59 -7.91
N GLU A 94 18.12 2.08 -7.99
CA GLU A 94 17.33 2.02 -9.22
C GLU A 94 17.15 3.42 -9.82
N LEU A 95 16.71 4.38 -9.03
CA LEU A 95 16.45 5.75 -9.49
C LEU A 95 17.72 6.51 -9.88
N LEU A 96 18.86 6.26 -9.23
CA LEU A 96 20.08 7.02 -9.50
C LEU A 96 20.97 6.40 -10.57
N TYR A 97 21.01 5.07 -10.67
CA TYR A 97 22.00 4.39 -11.51
C TYR A 97 21.38 3.64 -12.70
N HIS A 98 20.08 3.34 -12.65
CA HIS A 98 19.41 2.56 -13.69
C HIS A 98 18.30 3.33 -14.42
N ARG A 99 18.02 4.57 -14.02
CA ARG A 99 17.04 5.45 -14.68
C ARG A 99 17.72 6.74 -15.17
N THR A 100 17.25 7.23 -16.30
CA THR A 100 17.68 8.54 -16.80
C THR A 100 17.22 9.66 -15.85
N PRO A 101 17.89 10.83 -15.87
CA PRO A 101 17.42 11.99 -15.12
C PRO A 101 15.96 12.39 -15.43
N HIS A 102 15.55 12.20 -16.68
CA HIS A 102 14.16 12.48 -17.11
C HIS A 102 13.16 11.52 -16.44
N GLU A 103 13.39 10.21 -16.53
CA GLU A 103 12.52 9.20 -15.90
C GLU A 103 12.45 9.38 -14.37
N ARG A 104 13.59 9.61 -13.73
CA ARG A 104 13.63 9.91 -12.30
C ARG A 104 12.77 11.13 -11.95
N ASN A 105 12.89 12.22 -12.71
CA ASN A 105 12.11 13.42 -12.46
C ASN A 105 10.61 13.19 -12.70
N MET A 106 10.23 12.39 -13.68
CA MET A 106 8.82 11.99 -13.88
C MET A 106 8.28 11.26 -12.66
N ILE A 107 9.01 10.25 -12.17
CA ILE A 107 8.62 9.49 -10.97
C ILE A 107 8.52 10.40 -9.75
N LEU A 108 9.52 11.26 -9.49
CA LEU A 108 9.49 12.16 -8.34
C LEU A 108 8.32 13.15 -8.41
N ARG A 109 7.97 13.64 -9.61
CA ARG A 109 6.77 14.48 -9.80
C ARG A 109 5.48 13.72 -9.54
N PHE A 110 5.38 12.48 -10.01
CA PHE A 110 4.25 11.61 -9.73
C PHE A 110 4.07 11.42 -8.21
N LEU A 111 5.14 11.01 -7.52
CA LEU A 111 5.11 10.83 -6.06
C LEU A 111 4.74 12.13 -5.31
N ALA A 112 5.25 13.28 -5.75
CA ALA A 112 4.95 14.57 -5.13
C ALA A 112 3.48 15.01 -5.30
N GLY A 113 2.80 14.49 -6.33
CA GLY A 113 1.37 14.74 -6.60
C GLY A 113 0.42 13.79 -5.90
N LEU A 114 0.91 12.75 -5.21
CA LEU A 114 0.05 11.75 -4.56
C LEU A 114 -0.74 12.36 -3.39
N PRO A 115 -2.06 12.09 -3.31
CA PRO A 115 -2.85 12.43 -2.13
C PRO A 115 -2.44 11.55 -0.94
N ASP A 116 -2.61 12.05 0.27
CA ASP A 116 -2.35 11.30 1.50
C ASP A 116 -3.59 10.56 2.02
N HIS A 117 -4.76 10.82 1.48
CA HIS A 117 -6.02 10.10 1.71
C HIS A 117 -7.01 10.35 0.57
N LEU A 118 -8.03 9.51 0.47
CA LEU A 118 -9.17 9.68 -0.42
C LEU A 118 -10.46 9.25 0.28
N GLU A 119 -11.56 9.93 -0.08
CA GLU A 119 -12.91 9.51 0.31
C GLU A 119 -13.64 9.01 -0.94
N ILE A 120 -14.22 7.83 -0.86
CA ILE A 120 -14.97 7.23 -1.96
C ILE A 120 -16.28 6.62 -1.45
N THR A 121 -17.22 6.43 -2.37
CA THR A 121 -18.47 5.72 -2.07
C THR A 121 -18.63 4.56 -3.05
N VAL A 122 -18.86 3.36 -2.53
CA VAL A 122 -19.09 2.14 -3.30
C VAL A 122 -20.38 1.50 -2.81
N ASP A 123 -21.35 1.32 -3.68
CA ASP A 123 -22.68 0.77 -3.37
C ASP A 123 -23.34 1.38 -2.12
N GLY A 124 -23.25 2.72 -2.01
CA GLY A 124 -23.81 3.48 -0.90
C GLY A 124 -23.01 3.45 0.41
N ARG A 125 -21.94 2.65 0.50
CA ARG A 125 -21.01 2.61 1.63
C ARG A 125 -19.91 3.64 1.45
N LYS A 126 -19.60 4.39 2.50
CA LYS A 126 -18.51 5.39 2.49
C LYS A 126 -17.22 4.77 3.00
N PHE A 127 -16.15 5.02 2.27
CA PHE A 127 -14.80 4.57 2.63
C PHE A 127 -13.84 5.75 2.70
N HIS A 128 -12.97 5.72 3.69
CA HIS A 128 -11.82 6.61 3.82
C HIS A 128 -10.55 5.78 3.64
N LEU A 129 -9.84 6.03 2.54
CA LEU A 129 -8.60 5.33 2.19
C LEU A 129 -7.43 6.16 2.70
N VAL A 130 -6.54 5.56 3.49
CA VAL A 130 -5.39 6.25 4.08
C VAL A 130 -4.29 5.23 4.38
N HIS A 131 -3.01 5.61 4.16
CA HIS A 131 -1.92 4.66 4.35
C HIS A 131 -1.69 4.28 5.82
N GLY A 132 -1.54 5.28 6.68
CA GLY A 132 -1.30 5.09 8.12
C GLY A 132 -2.59 5.03 8.95
N CYS A 133 -2.71 5.88 9.95
CA CYS A 133 -3.89 5.97 10.81
C CYS A 133 -4.84 7.08 10.31
N PRO A 134 -6.17 6.86 10.31
CA PRO A 134 -7.10 7.94 10.04
C PRO A 134 -6.95 9.08 11.05
N GLY A 135 -6.80 10.30 10.57
CA GLY A 135 -6.55 11.47 11.42
C GLY A 135 -6.56 12.78 10.65
N SER A 136 -6.55 13.89 11.39
CA SER A 136 -6.65 15.22 10.81
C SER A 136 -5.33 15.76 10.23
N ASP A 137 -4.18 15.30 10.74
CA ASP A 137 -2.89 15.75 10.28
C ASP A 137 -2.23 14.76 9.32
N ARG A 138 -1.37 15.30 8.45
CA ARG A 138 -0.71 14.53 7.39
C ARG A 138 0.24 13.47 7.94
N ASP A 139 0.97 13.75 8.99
CA ASP A 139 1.97 12.82 9.53
C ASP A 139 1.26 11.60 10.13
N THR A 140 0.16 11.79 10.84
CA THR A 140 -0.69 10.68 11.31
C THR A 140 -1.22 9.85 10.14
N ARG A 141 -1.69 10.49 9.04
CA ARG A 141 -2.19 9.75 7.88
C ARG A 141 -1.12 8.93 7.14
N ILE A 142 0.14 9.32 7.24
CA ILE A 142 1.25 8.64 6.53
C ILE A 142 2.03 7.70 7.46
N TRP A 143 2.25 8.05 8.73
CA TRP A 143 3.12 7.34 9.67
C TRP A 143 2.40 6.73 10.86
N GLY A 144 1.16 7.14 11.10
CA GLY A 144 0.39 6.66 12.24
C GLY A 144 0.16 5.15 12.17
N ARG A 145 0.20 4.50 13.33
CA ARG A 145 -0.09 3.07 13.45
C ARG A 145 -1.38 2.87 14.20
N ILE A 146 -2.25 2.06 13.62
CA ILE A 146 -3.48 1.65 14.31
C ILE A 146 -3.18 0.58 15.36
N LYS A 147 -4.10 0.48 16.34
CA LYS A 147 -4.12 -0.52 17.39
C LYS A 147 -5.44 -1.28 17.35
N PRO A 148 -5.52 -2.48 17.97
CA PRO A 148 -6.75 -3.28 17.95
C PRO A 148 -7.99 -2.58 18.53
N GLU A 149 -7.80 -1.63 19.46
CA GLU A 149 -8.88 -0.87 20.10
C GLU A 149 -9.33 0.38 19.32
N ASP A 150 -8.60 0.75 18.26
CA ASP A 150 -8.91 1.95 17.47
C ASP A 150 -10.18 1.77 16.65
N ARG A 151 -10.88 2.89 16.43
CA ARG A 151 -12.13 2.99 15.67
C ARG A 151 -12.04 4.09 14.64
N SER A 152 -12.87 4.01 13.62
CA SER A 152 -12.99 5.11 12.65
C SER A 152 -13.39 6.40 13.38
N PRO A 153 -12.65 7.51 13.18
CA PRO A 153 -13.04 8.80 13.73
C PRO A 153 -14.21 9.45 12.96
N TYR A 154 -14.62 8.83 11.86
CA TYR A 154 -15.66 9.35 10.97
C TYR A 154 -16.95 8.53 11.10
N PRO A 155 -18.09 9.15 11.48
CA PRO A 155 -19.36 8.43 11.63
C PRO A 155 -19.80 7.76 10.30
N ASN A 156 -20.14 6.48 10.36
CA ASN A 156 -20.62 5.69 9.21
C ASN A 156 -19.63 5.62 8.03
N VAL A 157 -18.34 5.73 8.30
CA VAL A 157 -17.27 5.59 7.30
C VAL A 157 -16.34 4.43 7.69
N ILE A 158 -16.08 3.54 6.77
CA ILE A 158 -15.10 2.46 6.92
C ILE A 158 -13.74 2.98 6.47
N CYS A 159 -12.74 2.95 7.35
CA CYS A 159 -11.38 3.31 7.00
C CYS A 159 -10.62 2.08 6.49
N ILE A 160 -10.03 2.17 5.31
CA ILE A 160 -9.12 1.15 4.77
C ILE A 160 -7.70 1.67 4.95
N VAL A 161 -6.87 0.89 5.65
CA VAL A 161 -5.51 1.28 6.02
C VAL A 161 -4.47 0.23 5.62
N GLY A 162 -3.20 0.63 5.62
CA GLY A 162 -2.04 -0.21 5.49
C GLY A 162 -1.02 0.02 6.61
N HIS A 163 0.28 0.13 6.26
CA HIS A 163 1.39 0.55 7.12
C HIS A 163 1.65 -0.34 8.35
N THR A 164 0.63 -0.69 9.11
CA THR A 164 0.75 -1.54 10.30
C THR A 164 0.57 -3.00 9.90
N PRO A 165 1.62 -3.86 9.89
CA PRO A 165 1.43 -5.25 9.54
C PRO A 165 0.43 -5.94 10.47
N VAL A 166 -0.56 -6.62 9.91
CA VAL A 166 -1.70 -7.22 10.66
C VAL A 166 -1.31 -8.15 11.81
N ASN A 167 -0.12 -8.75 11.76
CA ASN A 167 0.36 -9.58 12.86
C ASN A 167 0.61 -8.79 14.16
N PHE A 168 0.85 -7.47 14.09
CA PHE A 168 0.93 -6.62 15.27
C PHE A 168 -0.45 -6.35 15.90
N LEU A 169 -1.52 -6.45 15.09
CA LEU A 169 -2.90 -6.27 15.57
C LEU A 169 -3.47 -7.58 16.12
N THR A 170 -3.12 -8.70 15.50
CA THR A 170 -3.69 -10.03 15.84
C THR A 170 -2.85 -10.83 16.81
N GLY A 171 -1.55 -10.52 16.94
CA GLY A 171 -0.57 -11.35 17.64
C GLY A 171 -0.26 -12.69 16.96
N VAL A 172 -0.86 -12.97 15.79
CA VAL A 172 -0.68 -14.22 15.04
C VAL A 172 0.59 -14.15 14.19
N SER A 173 1.47 -15.13 14.31
CA SER A 173 2.76 -15.20 13.58
C SER A 173 3.03 -16.55 12.90
N ASP A 174 2.23 -17.56 13.19
CA ASP A 174 2.42 -18.96 12.75
C ASP A 174 1.47 -19.39 11.62
N GLN A 175 0.51 -18.53 11.27
CA GLN A 175 -0.45 -18.76 10.18
C GLN A 175 -0.33 -17.69 9.09
N PRO A 176 -0.74 -17.98 7.84
CA PRO A 176 -0.77 -16.99 6.76
C PRO A 176 -1.55 -15.74 7.16
N PHE A 177 -0.94 -14.57 7.00
CA PHE A 177 -1.55 -13.30 7.41
C PHE A 177 -2.83 -13.04 6.62
N ARG A 178 -3.86 -12.50 7.29
CA ARG A 178 -5.15 -12.15 6.72
C ARG A 178 -5.48 -10.69 7.04
N ILE A 179 -6.26 -10.07 6.18
CA ILE A 179 -6.83 -8.75 6.41
C ILE A 179 -7.46 -8.71 7.79
N TRP A 180 -7.10 -7.69 8.55
CA TRP A 180 -7.66 -7.45 9.87
C TRP A 180 -8.91 -6.55 9.76
N HIS A 181 -10.00 -6.96 10.43
CA HIS A 181 -11.25 -6.22 10.49
C HIS A 181 -11.51 -5.80 11.93
N GLY A 182 -11.32 -4.51 12.22
CA GLY A 182 -11.68 -3.89 13.49
C GLY A 182 -13.04 -3.19 13.44
N ASP A 183 -13.26 -2.27 14.38
CA ASP A 183 -14.48 -1.48 14.46
C ASP A 183 -14.43 -0.30 13.47
N SER A 184 -14.94 -0.54 12.27
CA SER A 184 -14.94 0.42 11.15
C SER A 184 -13.54 0.82 10.64
N ILE A 185 -12.49 0.05 10.97
CA ILE A 185 -11.15 0.12 10.38
C ILE A 185 -10.79 -1.27 9.84
N ILE A 186 -10.26 -1.32 8.63
CA ILE A 186 -9.79 -2.55 7.98
C ILE A 186 -8.35 -2.35 7.57
N ASP A 187 -7.45 -3.18 8.09
CA ASP A 187 -6.04 -3.16 7.71
C ASP A 187 -5.74 -4.27 6.69
N ILE A 188 -5.24 -3.86 5.54
CA ILE A 188 -4.92 -4.76 4.42
C ILE A 188 -3.43 -5.07 4.29
N ASN A 189 -2.57 -4.60 5.20
CA ASN A 189 -1.13 -4.89 5.17
C ASN A 189 -0.83 -6.29 5.73
N CYS A 190 -0.93 -7.31 4.87
CA CYS A 190 -0.56 -8.68 5.20
C CYS A 190 0.96 -8.98 5.09
N GLY A 191 1.80 -7.97 5.29
CA GLY A 191 3.24 -8.10 5.45
C GLY A 191 4.01 -8.44 4.18
N CYS A 192 3.52 -8.11 2.99
CA CYS A 192 4.14 -8.48 1.69
C CYS A 192 5.63 -8.15 1.64
N GLY A 193 6.04 -6.97 2.09
CA GLY A 193 7.43 -6.51 2.11
C GLY A 193 8.32 -7.12 3.22
N HIS A 194 7.78 -7.94 4.12
CA HIS A 194 8.53 -8.54 5.22
C HIS A 194 9.18 -9.87 4.83
N GLN A 195 10.23 -9.83 4.01
CA GLN A 195 10.87 -11.00 3.38
C GLN A 195 11.25 -12.14 4.32
N LYS A 196 11.52 -11.85 5.61
CA LYS A 196 11.90 -12.85 6.62
C LYS A 196 10.70 -13.63 7.20
N THR A 197 9.47 -13.24 6.87
CA THR A 197 8.25 -13.84 7.41
C THR A 197 7.63 -14.76 6.36
N ALA A 198 7.57 -16.06 6.62
CA ALA A 198 7.01 -17.04 5.69
C ALA A 198 5.51 -16.86 5.46
N GLN A 199 4.79 -16.37 6.45
CA GLN A 199 3.35 -16.15 6.47
C GLN A 199 2.88 -14.91 5.70
N ARG A 200 3.84 -14.10 5.20
CA ARG A 200 3.59 -12.87 4.45
C ARG A 200 2.82 -13.11 3.15
N ARG A 201 1.90 -12.22 2.85
CA ARG A 201 1.13 -12.24 1.60
C ARG A 201 0.89 -10.82 1.09
N LEU A 202 0.70 -10.66 -0.21
CA LEU A 202 0.03 -9.49 -0.74
C LEU A 202 -1.47 -9.73 -0.64
N ALA A 203 -2.19 -8.81 -0.01
CA ALA A 203 -3.63 -8.87 0.14
C ALA A 203 -4.29 -7.76 -0.68
N CYS A 204 -5.48 -8.07 -1.19
CA CYS A 204 -6.34 -7.12 -1.87
C CYS A 204 -7.77 -7.28 -1.36
N LEU A 205 -8.43 -6.17 -1.10
CA LEU A 205 -9.84 -6.12 -0.68
C LEU A 205 -10.68 -5.55 -1.82
N ARG A 206 -11.74 -6.25 -2.21
CA ARG A 206 -12.76 -5.71 -3.11
C ARG A 206 -13.85 -5.03 -2.28
N LEU A 207 -14.10 -3.75 -2.54
CA LEU A 207 -15.02 -2.96 -1.74
C LEU A 207 -16.50 -3.21 -2.03
N ASP A 208 -16.81 -3.73 -3.22
CA ASP A 208 -18.20 -4.01 -3.63
C ASP A 208 -18.88 -5.05 -2.74
N ASP A 209 -18.18 -6.14 -2.42
CA ASP A 209 -18.71 -7.28 -1.65
C ASP A 209 -17.79 -7.72 -0.50
N MET A 210 -16.74 -6.96 -0.20
CA MET A 210 -15.74 -7.25 0.83
C MET A 210 -15.00 -8.59 0.61
N ALA A 211 -14.88 -9.06 -0.64
CA ALA A 211 -14.09 -10.24 -0.97
C ALA A 211 -12.59 -9.93 -0.84
N GLU A 212 -11.87 -10.88 -0.26
CA GLU A 212 -10.44 -10.78 0.00
C GLU A 212 -9.66 -11.71 -0.94
N PHE A 213 -8.57 -11.19 -1.50
CA PHE A 213 -7.69 -11.92 -2.42
C PHE A 213 -6.28 -11.91 -1.84
N TYR A 214 -5.59 -13.06 -1.91
CA TYR A 214 -4.28 -13.21 -1.31
C TYR A 214 -3.30 -13.87 -2.26
N VAL A 215 -2.11 -13.30 -2.35
CA VAL A 215 -0.97 -13.86 -3.09
C VAL A 215 0.17 -14.11 -2.13
N GLY A 216 0.41 -15.36 -1.80
CA GLY A 216 1.57 -15.82 -1.05
C GLY A 216 2.79 -16.04 -1.96
N ASN A 217 3.85 -16.65 -1.41
CA ASN A 217 5.05 -16.97 -2.20
C ASN A 217 4.74 -17.98 -3.33
N THR A 218 3.97 -19.02 -3.05
CA THR A 218 3.62 -20.09 -4.00
C THR A 218 2.11 -20.31 -4.16
N SER A 219 1.26 -19.63 -3.37
CA SER A 219 -0.18 -19.84 -3.33
C SER A 219 -0.96 -18.59 -3.67
N THR A 220 -2.19 -18.78 -4.14
CA THR A 220 -3.21 -17.74 -4.27
C THR A 220 -4.48 -18.21 -3.59
N GLU A 221 -5.24 -17.28 -3.01
CA GLU A 221 -6.48 -17.58 -2.29
C GLU A 221 -7.51 -16.48 -2.52
N ILE A 222 -8.77 -16.87 -2.70
CA ILE A 222 -9.92 -15.96 -2.69
C ILE A 222 -10.76 -16.33 -1.48
N TYR A 223 -11.01 -15.36 -0.63
CA TYR A 223 -11.85 -15.54 0.54
C TYR A 223 -13.07 -14.60 0.45
N ARG A 224 -14.25 -15.19 0.58
CA ARG A 224 -15.52 -14.44 0.68
C ARG A 224 -16.02 -14.54 2.10
N ARG A 225 -16.01 -13.40 2.80
CA ARG A 225 -16.56 -13.33 4.15
C ARG A 225 -18.06 -13.58 4.08
N LYS A 226 -18.57 -14.55 4.86
CA LYS A 226 -20.01 -14.69 5.04
C LYS A 226 -20.48 -13.45 5.80
N MET A 227 -21.30 -12.63 5.15
CA MET A 227 -22.00 -11.52 5.81
C MET A 227 -23.09 -12.03 6.73
#